data_35ef0e6a306b98b8950dea915279e7b1
#
_entry.id   35ef0e6a306b98b8950dea915279e7b1
#
_cell.length_a   1.000
_cell.length_b   1.000
_cell.length_c   1.000
_cell.angle_alpha   90.00
_cell.angle_beta   90.00
_cell.angle_gamma   90.00
#
_symmetry.space_group_name_H-M   'P 1'
#
loop_
_entity.id
_entity.type
_entity.pdbx_description
1 polymer ?
#
loop_
_entity_poly.entity_id
_entity_poly.type
_entity_poly.pdbx_seq_one_letter_code
_entity_poly.pdbx_strand_id
1 'polypeptide(L)'
;MARLTFSDERVEQHEVNLPGQSARYLRLLWITPHSAPTLTSAQLQSASTRSLPLPLVWSQGLTGSSVKAGEYTWQLPMGLNVERVQVELSQPNSLAPVSLAGRRDSSLPWQSLGSGLLYRLAQNGQDVVQNELQLSGQIVQQLKLTVDERGGGLGDRAPTLKYAVRATQLVFLARGPGPYTLVVGSSTAKAANLPLSTLIPDYSPAKLATLGRAIVDVGAVVSNASTEKTLATTDTQWKKFGLWAVLLLSVLFLAAMAFSLLRKPSVKS
;
A
#
# COMPACT_ATOMS: atom_id res chain seq x y z
N MET A 1 -14.70 -39.35 -6.63
CA MET A 1 -15.05 -40.33 -5.59
C MET A 1 -14.47 -41.67 -5.98
N ALA A 2 -13.68 -42.27 -5.15
CA ALA A 2 -13.10 -43.57 -5.36
C ALA A 2 -13.15 -44.37 -4.06
N ARG A 3 -13.44 -45.67 -4.18
CA ARG A 3 -13.39 -46.61 -3.09
C ARG A 3 -12.52 -47.78 -3.56
N LEU A 4 -11.37 -47.93 -3.00
CA LEU A 4 -10.42 -48.97 -3.30
C LEU A 4 -10.18 -49.79 -2.04
N THR A 5 -10.29 -51.11 -2.15
CA THR A 5 -9.94 -52.05 -1.08
C THR A 5 -8.77 -52.87 -1.56
N PHE A 6 -7.65 -52.77 -0.87
CA PHE A 6 -6.47 -53.58 -1.16
C PHE A 6 -5.98 -54.20 0.15
N SER A 7 -6.01 -55.53 0.25
CA SER A 7 -5.76 -56.29 1.47
C SER A 7 -6.72 -55.85 2.58
N ASP A 8 -6.25 -55.37 3.71
CA ASP A 8 -7.08 -54.86 4.84
C ASP A 8 -7.17 -53.33 4.83
N GLU A 9 -6.56 -52.62 3.90
CA GLU A 9 -6.64 -51.18 3.81
C GLU A 9 -7.75 -50.71 2.87
N ARG A 10 -8.57 -49.78 3.37
CA ARG A 10 -9.69 -49.18 2.66
C ARG A 10 -9.40 -47.73 2.40
N VAL A 11 -9.18 -47.35 1.15
CA VAL A 11 -9.04 -45.95 0.74
C VAL A 11 -10.35 -45.46 0.15
N GLU A 12 -10.97 -44.51 0.80
CA GLU A 12 -12.22 -43.87 0.39
C GLU A 12 -12.01 -42.37 0.16
N GLN A 13 -12.36 -41.90 -1.02
CA GLN A 13 -12.40 -40.48 -1.33
C GLN A 13 -13.84 -40.04 -1.50
N HIS A 14 -14.35 -39.32 -0.52
CA HIS A 14 -15.74 -38.86 -0.48
C HIS A 14 -15.86 -37.38 -0.89
N GLU A 15 -14.77 -36.64 -0.95
CA GLU A 15 -14.77 -35.21 -1.25
C GLU A 15 -14.44 -34.95 -2.71
N VAL A 16 -15.19 -34.04 -3.34
CA VAL A 16 -14.94 -33.53 -4.68
C VAL A 16 -14.84 -32.02 -4.60
N ASN A 17 -13.66 -31.51 -4.90
CA ASN A 17 -13.45 -30.08 -4.99
C ASN A 17 -14.08 -29.55 -6.29
N LEU A 18 -15.03 -28.63 -6.15
CA LEU A 18 -15.62 -27.93 -7.28
C LEU A 18 -14.84 -26.64 -7.54
N PRO A 19 -14.37 -26.37 -8.76
CA PRO A 19 -13.81 -25.08 -9.08
C PRO A 19 -14.89 -24.02 -8.85
N GLY A 20 -14.53 -22.91 -8.17
CA GLY A 20 -15.45 -21.90 -7.65
C GLY A 20 -16.34 -21.24 -8.70
N GLN A 21 -17.34 -21.97 -9.14
CA GLN A 21 -18.40 -21.48 -10.03
C GLN A 21 -19.68 -21.27 -9.24
N SER A 22 -20.34 -20.17 -9.48
CA SER A 22 -21.67 -19.91 -8.96
C SER A 22 -22.68 -20.72 -9.76
N ALA A 23 -23.21 -21.78 -9.17
CA ALA A 23 -24.21 -22.63 -9.79
C ALA A 23 -25.45 -22.76 -8.90
N ARG A 24 -26.62 -22.65 -9.48
CA ARG A 24 -27.90 -22.86 -8.79
C ARG A 24 -28.24 -24.33 -8.60
N TYR A 25 -27.76 -25.17 -9.50
CA TYR A 25 -27.98 -26.60 -9.50
C TYR A 25 -26.68 -27.34 -9.78
N LEU A 26 -26.45 -28.44 -9.07
CA LEU A 26 -25.34 -29.36 -9.29
C LEU A 26 -25.90 -30.70 -9.71
N ARG A 27 -25.33 -31.30 -10.75
CA ARG A 27 -25.68 -32.62 -11.24
C ARG A 27 -24.49 -33.55 -11.10
N LEU A 28 -24.67 -34.64 -10.40
CA LEU A 28 -23.70 -35.72 -10.28
C LEU A 28 -24.00 -36.78 -11.34
N LEU A 29 -23.02 -37.11 -12.18
CA LEU A 29 -23.12 -38.14 -13.19
C LEU A 29 -22.04 -39.19 -12.94
N TRP A 30 -22.48 -40.46 -12.84
CA TRP A 30 -21.55 -41.59 -12.82
C TRP A 30 -21.21 -41.96 -14.26
N ILE A 31 -19.94 -41.93 -14.63
CA ILE A 31 -19.48 -42.28 -15.98
C ILE A 31 -19.11 -43.76 -16.04
N THR A 32 -18.45 -44.25 -15.01
CA THR A 32 -18.06 -45.65 -14.81
C THR A 32 -17.92 -45.96 -13.33
N PRO A 33 -18.19 -47.17 -12.82
CA PRO A 33 -18.76 -48.32 -13.53
C PRO A 33 -20.28 -48.16 -13.82
N HIS A 34 -20.82 -48.98 -14.69
CA HIS A 34 -22.25 -48.94 -15.04
C HIS A 34 -23.17 -49.23 -13.86
N SER A 35 -22.72 -49.90 -12.78
CA SER A 35 -23.40 -50.04 -11.50
C SER A 35 -22.95 -48.91 -10.57
N ALA A 36 -23.68 -47.81 -10.56
CA ALA A 36 -23.41 -46.71 -9.64
C ALA A 36 -23.75 -47.13 -8.19
N PRO A 37 -22.90 -46.83 -7.22
CA PRO A 37 -23.23 -46.96 -5.80
C PRO A 37 -24.42 -46.08 -5.44
N THR A 38 -25.26 -46.53 -4.51
CA THR A 38 -26.38 -45.71 -4.01
C THR A 38 -25.83 -44.54 -3.22
N LEU A 39 -26.16 -43.31 -3.64
CA LEU A 39 -25.83 -42.11 -2.90
C LEU A 39 -26.81 -41.95 -1.74
N THR A 40 -26.35 -42.08 -0.51
CA THR A 40 -27.17 -41.96 0.69
C THR A 40 -27.30 -40.52 1.18
N SER A 41 -26.26 -39.72 1.01
CA SER A 41 -26.29 -38.30 1.38
C SER A 41 -25.25 -37.53 0.59
N ALA A 42 -25.49 -36.25 0.35
CA ALA A 42 -24.52 -35.31 -0.21
C ALA A 42 -24.60 -34.00 0.57
N GLN A 43 -23.45 -33.50 0.99
CA GLN A 43 -23.33 -32.20 1.65
C GLN A 43 -22.50 -31.28 0.79
N LEU A 44 -23.00 -30.10 0.57
CA LEU A 44 -22.25 -29.05 -0.14
C LEU A 44 -21.64 -28.12 0.91
N GLN A 45 -20.32 -28.13 1.00
CA GLN A 45 -19.60 -27.13 1.76
C GLN A 45 -19.25 -25.96 0.83
N SER A 46 -19.90 -24.84 1.05
CA SER A 46 -19.50 -23.59 0.40
C SER A 46 -18.24 -23.09 1.12
N ALA A 47 -17.08 -23.27 0.50
CA ALA A 47 -15.87 -22.58 0.89
C ALA A 47 -15.96 -21.12 0.41
N SER A 48 -16.87 -20.33 0.95
CA SER A 48 -16.77 -18.90 0.82
C SER A 48 -15.61 -18.46 1.70
N THR A 49 -14.40 -18.48 1.14
CA THR A 49 -13.27 -17.72 1.62
C THR A 49 -13.56 -16.24 1.38
N ARG A 50 -14.67 -15.74 1.90
CA ARG A 50 -14.84 -14.32 2.09
C ARG A 50 -13.93 -13.98 3.25
N SER A 51 -12.66 -13.76 2.92
CA SER A 51 -11.74 -13.10 3.82
C SER A 51 -12.43 -11.81 4.22
N LEU A 52 -12.88 -11.72 5.46
CA LEU A 52 -13.38 -10.46 5.99
C LEU A 52 -12.25 -9.44 5.79
N PRO A 53 -12.52 -8.32 5.12
CA PRO A 53 -11.50 -7.33 4.91
C PRO A 53 -10.97 -6.89 6.28
N LEU A 54 -9.67 -6.74 6.39
CA LEU A 54 -9.03 -6.23 7.59
C LEU A 54 -9.70 -4.92 8.04
N PRO A 55 -9.83 -4.67 9.35
CA PRO A 55 -10.48 -3.47 9.85
C PRO A 55 -9.74 -2.21 9.39
N LEU A 56 -10.49 -1.12 9.29
CA LEU A 56 -9.94 0.19 9.05
C LEU A 56 -9.35 0.74 10.35
N VAL A 57 -8.18 1.34 10.26
CA VAL A 57 -7.51 2.07 11.35
C VAL A 57 -7.52 3.54 10.99
N TRP A 58 -8.09 4.35 11.88
CA TRP A 58 -8.16 5.79 11.74
C TRP A 58 -6.92 6.47 12.32
N SER A 59 -6.44 7.47 11.61
CA SER A 59 -5.36 8.33 12.09
C SER A 59 -5.83 9.28 13.18
N GLN A 60 -4.89 9.92 13.84
CA GLN A 60 -5.13 11.16 14.56
C GLN A 60 -5.54 12.27 13.59
N GLY A 61 -6.20 13.32 14.09
CA GLY A 61 -6.57 14.47 13.29
C GLY A 61 -5.33 15.24 12.80
N LEU A 62 -5.29 15.52 11.51
CA LEU A 62 -4.27 16.33 10.86
C LEU A 62 -4.84 17.72 10.63
N THR A 63 -4.14 18.75 11.08
CA THR A 63 -4.49 20.13 10.77
C THR A 63 -4.14 20.44 9.32
N GLY A 64 -5.09 20.99 8.55
CA GLY A 64 -4.88 21.39 7.18
C GLY A 64 -4.18 22.74 7.06
N SER A 65 -3.55 22.95 5.91
CA SER A 65 -3.04 24.26 5.49
C SER A 65 -3.98 24.81 4.42
N SER A 66 -4.45 26.05 4.61
CA SER A 66 -5.22 26.76 3.58
C SER A 66 -4.25 27.31 2.52
N VAL A 67 -4.48 26.96 1.26
CA VAL A 67 -3.71 27.48 0.12
C VAL A 67 -4.38 28.71 -0.46
N LYS A 68 -5.69 28.67 -0.58
CA LYS A 68 -6.58 29.77 -0.98
C LYS A 68 -7.97 29.47 -0.44
N ALA A 69 -8.89 30.41 -0.58
CA ALA A 69 -10.28 30.22 -0.20
C ALA A 69 -10.83 28.92 -0.81
N GLY A 70 -11.43 28.07 0.01
CA GLY A 70 -11.98 26.77 -0.40
C GLY A 70 -10.96 25.71 -0.81
N GLU A 71 -9.66 25.92 -0.63
CA GLU A 71 -8.65 24.92 -0.97
C GLU A 71 -7.73 24.63 0.23
N TYR A 72 -7.77 23.38 0.69
CA TYR A 72 -7.04 22.90 1.86
C TYR A 72 -6.14 21.74 1.50
N THR A 73 -4.94 21.69 2.10
CA THR A 73 -3.98 20.62 1.86
C THR A 73 -3.50 20.00 3.17
N TRP A 74 -3.19 18.69 3.11
CA TRP A 74 -2.62 17.92 4.21
C TRP A 74 -1.45 17.12 3.72
N GLN A 75 -0.44 17.02 4.56
CA GLN A 75 0.72 16.16 4.35
C GLN A 75 0.60 14.94 5.24
N LEU A 76 0.60 13.75 4.65
CA LEU A 76 0.66 12.47 5.36
C LEU A 76 2.12 12.14 5.70
N PRO A 77 2.38 11.40 6.78
CA PRO A 77 3.75 11.08 7.21
C PRO A 77 4.52 10.25 6.17
N MET A 78 3.80 9.46 5.36
CA MET A 78 4.35 8.65 4.28
C MET A 78 3.29 8.40 3.20
N GLY A 79 3.66 7.77 2.10
CA GLY A 79 2.70 7.30 1.10
C GLY A 79 1.84 6.18 1.67
N LEU A 80 0.55 6.43 1.82
CA LEU A 80 -0.42 5.51 2.43
C LEU A 80 -1.56 5.21 1.46
N ASN A 81 -2.03 3.96 1.49
CA ASN A 81 -3.22 3.54 0.76
C ASN A 81 -4.48 3.95 1.55
N VAL A 82 -4.94 5.18 1.32
CA VAL A 82 -6.07 5.76 2.04
C VAL A 82 -7.38 5.27 1.44
N GLU A 83 -8.22 4.64 2.26
CA GLU A 83 -9.53 4.15 1.83
C GLU A 83 -10.68 5.07 2.22
N ARG A 84 -10.52 5.83 3.32
CA ARG A 84 -11.51 6.81 3.76
C ARG A 84 -10.84 8.06 4.32
N VAL A 85 -11.52 9.17 4.18
CA VAL A 85 -11.17 10.41 4.87
C VAL A 85 -12.39 10.95 5.59
N GLN A 86 -12.18 11.53 6.75
CA GLN A 86 -13.19 12.21 7.54
C GLN A 86 -12.72 13.64 7.77
N VAL A 87 -13.56 14.58 7.40
CA VAL A 87 -13.32 16.02 7.57
C VAL A 87 -14.12 16.52 8.76
N GLU A 88 -13.47 17.16 9.72
CA GLU A 88 -14.15 17.71 10.89
C GLU A 88 -14.87 19.02 10.52
N LEU A 89 -16.19 19.00 10.66
CA LEU A 89 -17.04 20.14 10.39
C LEU A 89 -17.31 20.89 11.70
N SER A 90 -16.57 21.96 11.95
CA SER A 90 -16.69 22.74 13.18
C SER A 90 -17.93 23.63 13.20
N GLN A 91 -18.37 24.12 12.03
CA GLN A 91 -19.48 25.06 11.93
C GLN A 91 -20.81 24.30 11.77
N PRO A 92 -21.82 24.57 12.60
CA PRO A 92 -23.16 24.05 12.41
C PRO A 92 -23.82 24.64 11.15
N ASN A 93 -24.78 23.95 10.60
CA ASN A 93 -25.51 24.33 9.40
C ASN A 93 -24.61 24.63 8.18
N SER A 94 -23.51 23.90 8.08
CA SER A 94 -22.61 23.90 6.94
C SER A 94 -22.99 22.83 5.94
N LEU A 95 -22.93 23.15 4.65
CA LEU A 95 -23.15 22.22 3.55
C LEU A 95 -22.31 22.68 2.36
N ALA A 96 -21.42 21.81 1.89
CA ALA A 96 -20.56 22.14 0.77
C ALA A 96 -20.26 20.92 -0.12
N PRO A 97 -20.44 21.04 -1.44
CA PRO A 97 -19.85 20.10 -2.38
C PRO A 97 -18.33 20.19 -2.32
N VAL A 98 -17.68 19.03 -2.35
CA VAL A 98 -16.23 18.96 -2.24
C VAL A 98 -15.65 18.01 -3.30
N SER A 99 -14.43 18.27 -3.71
CA SER A 99 -13.61 17.36 -4.48
C SER A 99 -12.29 17.12 -3.77
N LEU A 100 -11.90 15.86 -3.66
CA LEU A 100 -10.65 15.43 -3.06
C LEU A 100 -9.69 14.96 -4.14
N ALA A 101 -8.49 15.46 -4.10
CA ALA A 101 -7.39 15.05 -4.95
C ALA A 101 -6.20 14.61 -4.08
N GLY A 102 -5.38 13.74 -4.61
CA GLY A 102 -4.17 13.28 -3.94
C GLY A 102 -3.00 13.16 -4.89
N ARG A 103 -1.81 13.14 -4.34
CA ARG A 103 -0.59 12.81 -5.06
C ARG A 103 0.40 12.09 -4.14
N ARG A 104 1.21 11.26 -4.74
CA ARG A 104 2.22 10.48 -4.01
C ARG A 104 3.47 11.31 -3.70
N ASP A 105 3.78 12.27 -4.54
CA ASP A 105 4.95 13.10 -4.46
C ASP A 105 4.62 14.52 -4.94
N SER A 106 5.33 15.52 -4.44
CA SER A 106 5.15 16.94 -4.82
C SER A 106 5.49 17.22 -6.28
N SER A 107 6.30 16.40 -6.93
CA SER A 107 6.64 16.49 -8.35
C SER A 107 5.54 15.98 -9.28
N LEU A 108 4.58 15.19 -8.74
CA LEU A 108 3.50 14.61 -9.52
C LEU A 108 2.27 15.52 -9.55
N PRO A 109 1.48 15.47 -10.64
CA PRO A 109 0.22 16.19 -10.72
C PRO A 109 -0.81 15.65 -9.73
N TRP A 110 -1.74 16.49 -9.31
CA TRP A 110 -2.87 16.10 -8.49
C TRP A 110 -3.81 15.16 -9.27
N GLN A 111 -4.14 14.03 -8.67
CA GLN A 111 -5.08 13.06 -9.22
C GLN A 111 -6.38 13.10 -8.43
N SER A 112 -7.52 13.07 -9.10
CA SER A 112 -8.82 13.02 -8.44
C SER A 112 -8.97 11.69 -7.71
N LEU A 113 -9.34 11.76 -6.43
CA LEU A 113 -9.62 10.59 -5.59
C LEU A 113 -11.12 10.35 -5.42
N GLY A 114 -11.92 11.42 -5.51
CA GLY A 114 -13.35 11.36 -5.36
C GLY A 114 -13.96 12.73 -5.11
N SER A 115 -15.27 12.77 -5.05
CA SER A 115 -16.06 13.97 -4.74
C SER A 115 -17.26 13.56 -3.90
N GLY A 116 -17.84 14.52 -3.21
CA GLY A 116 -19.01 14.27 -2.37
C GLY A 116 -19.61 15.55 -1.81
N LEU A 117 -20.61 15.37 -0.98
CA LEU A 117 -21.23 16.45 -0.23
C LEU A 117 -20.90 16.26 1.25
N LEU A 118 -20.28 17.26 1.83
CA LEU A 118 -20.05 17.32 3.27
C LEU A 118 -21.07 18.27 3.89
N TYR A 119 -21.65 17.85 5.01
CA TYR A 119 -22.61 18.71 5.73
C TYR A 119 -22.67 18.36 7.21
N ARG A 120 -23.05 19.38 7.99
CA ARG A 120 -23.47 19.30 9.39
C ARG A 120 -24.70 20.19 9.55
N LEU A 121 -25.87 19.60 9.62
CA LEU A 121 -27.16 20.29 9.66
C LEU A 121 -27.86 20.00 10.97
N ALA A 122 -28.31 21.06 11.64
CA ALA A 122 -29.15 20.94 12.84
C ALA A 122 -30.59 20.62 12.42
N GLN A 123 -31.11 19.46 12.74
CA GLN A 123 -32.48 19.05 12.48
C GLN A 123 -33.11 18.50 13.74
N ASN A 124 -34.25 19.06 14.15
CA ASN A 124 -35.01 18.62 15.32
C ASN A 124 -34.17 18.52 16.61
N GLY A 125 -33.21 19.43 16.80
CA GLY A 125 -32.35 19.45 17.99
C GLY A 125 -31.19 18.45 17.94
N GLN A 126 -30.99 17.74 16.82
CA GLN A 126 -29.88 16.84 16.58
C GLN A 126 -29.06 17.27 15.36
N ASP A 127 -27.76 17.04 15.41
CA ASP A 127 -26.89 17.26 14.26
C ASP A 127 -26.93 16.03 13.33
N VAL A 128 -27.32 16.26 12.08
CA VAL A 128 -27.16 15.30 11.00
C VAL A 128 -25.85 15.60 10.29
N VAL A 129 -24.89 14.68 10.34
CA VAL A 129 -23.53 14.88 9.86
C VAL A 129 -23.18 13.89 8.77
N GLN A 130 -22.71 14.40 7.64
CA GLN A 130 -22.02 13.65 6.58
C GLN A 130 -20.66 14.29 6.37
N ASN A 131 -19.65 13.68 6.93
CA ASN A 131 -18.29 14.24 6.94
C ASN A 131 -17.24 13.26 6.45
N GLU A 132 -17.67 12.13 5.87
CA GLU A 132 -16.79 11.06 5.39
C GLU A 132 -16.87 10.92 3.87
N LEU A 133 -15.71 10.73 3.24
CA LEU A 133 -15.56 10.39 1.83
C LEU A 133 -14.88 9.03 1.71
N GLN A 134 -15.46 8.17 0.89
CA GLN A 134 -14.89 6.88 0.54
C GLN A 134 -14.01 7.02 -0.69
N LEU A 135 -12.82 6.42 -0.65
CA LEU A 135 -11.81 6.50 -1.69
C LEU A 135 -11.56 5.11 -2.30
N SER A 136 -11.05 5.09 -3.51
CA SER A 136 -10.73 3.86 -4.24
C SER A 136 -9.41 3.18 -3.83
N GLY A 137 -8.75 3.67 -2.77
CA GLY A 137 -7.55 3.05 -2.23
C GLY A 137 -6.30 3.31 -3.09
N GLN A 138 -5.98 4.57 -3.34
CA GLN A 138 -4.73 4.94 -4.00
C GLN A 138 -3.66 5.34 -2.99
N ILE A 139 -2.40 5.07 -3.32
CA ILE A 139 -1.27 5.49 -2.47
C ILE A 139 -1.04 6.98 -2.66
N VAL A 140 -1.27 7.74 -1.59
CA VAL A 140 -1.10 9.19 -1.57
C VAL A 140 -0.27 9.61 -0.36
N GLN A 141 0.49 10.69 -0.51
CA GLN A 141 1.23 11.33 0.58
C GLN A 141 0.75 12.76 0.81
N GLN A 142 0.14 13.37 -0.19
CA GLN A 142 -0.49 14.68 -0.05
C GLN A 142 -1.94 14.59 -0.49
N LEU A 143 -2.79 15.23 0.28
CA LEU A 143 -4.22 15.35 0.01
C LEU A 143 -4.58 16.82 -0.21
N LYS A 144 -5.49 17.08 -1.13
CA LYS A 144 -6.04 18.39 -1.41
C LYS A 144 -7.55 18.33 -1.50
N LEU A 145 -8.23 19.08 -0.67
CA LEU A 145 -9.67 19.25 -0.69
C LEU A 145 -10.00 20.58 -1.34
N THR A 146 -10.83 20.57 -2.34
CA THR A 146 -11.42 21.77 -2.93
C THR A 146 -12.89 21.81 -2.57
N VAL A 147 -13.32 22.92 -1.98
CA VAL A 147 -14.66 23.14 -1.45
C VAL A 147 -15.38 24.16 -2.33
N ASP A 148 -16.60 23.86 -2.67
CA ASP A 148 -17.48 24.85 -3.32
C ASP A 148 -18.05 25.79 -2.24
N GLU A 149 -17.57 27.02 -2.25
CA GLU A 149 -17.94 28.02 -1.25
C GLU A 149 -19.27 28.75 -1.50
N ARG A 150 -19.96 28.45 -2.62
CA ARG A 150 -21.23 29.10 -2.97
C ARG A 150 -22.31 28.92 -1.89
N GLY A 151 -22.23 27.83 -1.13
CA GLY A 151 -23.14 27.53 -0.01
C GLY A 151 -22.60 27.94 1.37
N GLY A 152 -21.55 28.78 1.46
CA GLY A 152 -20.94 29.19 2.73
C GLY A 152 -19.73 28.35 3.14
N GLY A 153 -19.35 27.33 2.36
CA GLY A 153 -18.14 26.54 2.60
C GLY A 153 -18.17 25.68 3.87
N LEU A 154 -16.99 25.39 4.40
CA LEU A 154 -16.81 24.59 5.65
C LEU A 154 -16.49 25.44 6.90
N GLY A 155 -16.55 26.77 6.77
CA GLY A 155 -16.23 27.71 7.85
C GLY A 155 -14.86 28.38 7.68
N ASP A 156 -14.52 29.27 8.62
CA ASP A 156 -13.38 30.17 8.52
C ASP A 156 -12.04 29.54 8.85
N ARG A 157 -12.04 28.33 9.41
CA ARG A 157 -10.81 27.61 9.81
C ARG A 157 -10.53 26.45 8.88
N ALA A 158 -9.26 26.22 8.63
CA ALA A 158 -8.83 25.01 7.93
C ALA A 158 -9.33 23.76 8.69
N PRO A 159 -10.08 22.87 8.02
CA PRO A 159 -10.67 21.72 8.69
C PRO A 159 -9.60 20.71 9.10
N THR A 160 -9.85 20.01 10.20
CA THR A 160 -9.08 18.84 10.61
C THR A 160 -9.52 17.64 9.77
N LEU A 161 -8.56 16.86 9.27
CA LEU A 161 -8.81 15.67 8.49
C LEU A 161 -8.27 14.44 9.23
N LYS A 162 -9.08 13.39 9.31
CA LYS A 162 -8.64 12.05 9.68
C LYS A 162 -8.69 11.16 8.44
N TYR A 163 -7.73 10.28 8.31
CA TYR A 163 -7.73 9.28 7.23
C TYR A 163 -7.78 7.88 7.82
N ALA A 164 -8.35 6.96 7.06
CA ALA A 164 -8.39 5.56 7.42
C ALA A 164 -7.64 4.72 6.38
N VAL A 165 -6.82 3.81 6.89
CA VAL A 165 -6.10 2.82 6.11
C VAL A 165 -6.52 1.43 6.58
N ARG A 166 -6.43 0.46 5.69
CA ARG A 166 -6.68 -0.92 6.08
C ARG A 166 -5.53 -1.43 6.94
N ALA A 167 -5.84 -2.01 8.08
CA ALA A 167 -4.85 -2.61 8.96
C ALA A 167 -4.03 -3.65 8.19
N THR A 168 -2.72 -3.61 8.32
CA THR A 168 -1.81 -4.61 7.79
C THR A 168 -1.27 -5.44 8.94
N GLN A 169 -1.31 -6.76 8.81
CA GLN A 169 -0.71 -7.68 9.76
C GLN A 169 0.61 -8.19 9.19
N LEU A 170 1.67 -8.06 9.97
CA LEU A 170 2.96 -8.63 9.67
C LEU A 170 3.13 -9.91 10.49
N VAL A 171 3.35 -11.03 9.81
CA VAL A 171 3.68 -12.30 10.45
C VAL A 171 5.17 -12.57 10.23
N PHE A 172 5.90 -12.84 11.30
CA PHE A 172 7.32 -13.14 11.23
C PHE A 172 7.70 -14.31 12.14
N LEU A 173 8.75 -15.01 11.78
CA LEU A 173 9.32 -16.07 12.59
C LEU A 173 10.34 -15.48 13.57
N ALA A 174 10.00 -15.47 14.85
CA ALA A 174 10.90 -15.03 15.89
C ALA A 174 12.05 -16.06 16.09
N ARG A 175 13.29 -15.61 16.01
CA ARG A 175 14.49 -16.43 16.28
C ARG A 175 15.31 -15.79 17.40
N GLY A 176 15.57 -16.58 18.45
CA GLY A 176 16.31 -16.11 19.60
C GLY A 176 15.50 -15.24 20.56
N PRO A 177 16.12 -14.72 21.63
CA PRO A 177 15.46 -13.83 22.59
C PRO A 177 15.19 -12.45 21.98
N GLY A 178 14.05 -11.81 22.36
CA GLY A 178 13.77 -10.41 22.03
C GLY A 178 14.64 -9.42 22.81
N PRO A 179 14.54 -8.11 22.52
CA PRO A 179 13.58 -7.49 21.61
C PRO A 179 13.96 -7.59 20.14
N TYR A 180 12.97 -7.51 19.24
CA TYR A 180 13.15 -7.48 17.79
C TYR A 180 12.97 -6.07 17.26
N THR A 181 13.72 -5.70 16.22
CA THR A 181 13.59 -4.39 15.60
C THR A 181 12.89 -4.52 14.24
N LEU A 182 11.77 -3.80 14.08
CA LEU A 182 11.10 -3.67 12.79
C LEU A 182 11.68 -2.49 12.02
N VAL A 183 12.29 -2.77 10.87
CA VAL A 183 12.84 -1.73 9.97
C VAL A 183 11.93 -1.64 8.74
N VAL A 184 11.50 -0.43 8.40
CA VAL A 184 10.63 -0.16 7.26
C VAL A 184 11.18 1.00 6.43
N GLY A 185 10.81 1.06 5.15
CA GLY A 185 11.13 2.19 4.28
C GLY A 185 12.48 2.11 3.54
N SER A 186 13.14 0.96 3.50
CA SER A 186 14.34 0.78 2.67
C SER A 186 13.97 0.67 1.20
N SER A 187 14.59 1.51 0.35
CA SER A 187 14.44 1.45 -1.11
C SER A 187 15.25 0.30 -1.74
N THR A 188 16.22 -0.24 -1.00
CA THR A 188 17.16 -1.26 -1.47
C THR A 188 16.86 -2.66 -0.92
N ALA A 189 16.00 -2.76 0.10
CA ALA A 189 15.65 -4.05 0.67
C ALA A 189 14.88 -4.90 -0.33
N LYS A 190 15.35 -6.15 -0.50
CA LYS A 190 14.61 -7.13 -1.28
C LYS A 190 13.41 -7.62 -0.48
N ALA A 191 12.26 -7.74 -1.16
CA ALA A 191 11.07 -8.29 -0.53
C ALA A 191 11.34 -9.73 -0.09
N ALA A 192 11.20 -9.99 1.21
CA ALA A 192 11.32 -11.33 1.81
C ALA A 192 9.92 -11.91 2.11
N ASN A 193 9.02 -11.79 1.14
CA ASN A 193 7.66 -12.31 1.26
C ASN A 193 7.65 -13.82 1.11
N LEU A 194 7.29 -14.51 2.20
CA LEU A 194 6.97 -15.93 2.15
C LEU A 194 5.45 -16.12 2.27
N PRO A 195 4.87 -17.10 1.56
CA PRO A 195 3.47 -17.47 1.76
C PRO A 195 3.22 -17.83 3.23
N LEU A 196 2.06 -17.47 3.76
CA LEU A 196 1.67 -17.79 5.14
C LEU A 196 1.66 -19.31 5.39
N SER A 197 1.32 -20.10 4.38
CA SER A 197 1.39 -21.57 4.43
C SER A 197 2.81 -22.12 4.62
N THR A 198 3.83 -21.37 4.23
CA THR A 198 5.25 -21.74 4.47
C THR A 198 5.67 -21.38 5.90
N LEU A 199 5.15 -20.29 6.45
CA LEU A 199 5.48 -19.83 7.80
C LEU A 199 4.67 -20.56 8.87
N ILE A 200 3.44 -20.94 8.55
CA ILE A 200 2.48 -21.56 9.48
C ILE A 200 2.09 -22.92 8.90
N PRO A 201 2.52 -24.04 9.49
CA PRO A 201 2.08 -25.37 9.09
C PRO A 201 0.56 -25.49 9.20
N ASP A 202 -0.09 -26.09 8.19
CA ASP A 202 -1.55 -26.22 8.06
C ASP A 202 -2.28 -24.88 8.25
N TYR A 203 -1.82 -23.88 7.54
CA TYR A 203 -2.36 -22.53 7.62
C TYR A 203 -3.88 -22.49 7.43
N SER A 204 -4.53 -21.85 8.37
CA SER A 204 -5.95 -21.43 8.24
C SER A 204 -6.09 -20.03 8.84
N PRO A 205 -7.07 -19.21 8.39
CA PRO A 205 -7.31 -17.90 8.98
C PRO A 205 -7.53 -17.91 10.50
N ALA A 206 -8.10 -18.99 11.03
CA ALA A 206 -8.31 -19.16 12.47
C ALA A 206 -6.98 -19.31 13.23
N LYS A 207 -5.96 -19.92 12.63
CA LYS A 207 -4.63 -20.07 13.24
C LYS A 207 -3.93 -18.73 13.47
N LEU A 208 -4.19 -17.71 12.65
CA LEU A 208 -3.62 -16.36 12.88
C LEU A 208 -4.02 -15.79 14.24
N ALA A 209 -5.23 -16.08 14.70
CA ALA A 209 -5.72 -15.60 16.00
C ALA A 209 -5.03 -16.28 17.19
N THR A 210 -4.44 -17.47 16.99
CA THR A 210 -3.75 -18.23 18.03
C THR A 210 -2.27 -17.93 18.14
N LEU A 211 -1.71 -17.16 17.21
CA LEU A 211 -0.29 -16.77 17.23
C LEU A 211 -0.03 -15.76 18.35
N GLY A 212 1.20 -15.80 18.86
CA GLY A 212 1.70 -14.76 19.77
C GLY A 212 1.65 -13.38 19.10
N ARG A 213 1.35 -12.35 19.89
CA ARG A 213 1.32 -10.97 19.42
C ARG A 213 2.57 -10.24 19.89
N ALA A 214 3.24 -9.56 18.94
CA ALA A 214 4.28 -8.61 19.27
C ALA A 214 3.65 -7.23 19.52
N ILE A 215 4.15 -6.55 20.53
CA ILE A 215 3.78 -5.17 20.83
C ILE A 215 4.85 -4.28 20.21
N VAL A 216 4.42 -3.31 19.41
CA VAL A 216 5.33 -2.32 18.83
C VAL A 216 5.54 -1.20 19.84
N ASP A 217 6.77 -1.03 20.29
CA ASP A 217 7.17 0.13 21.08
C ASP A 217 7.50 1.29 20.11
N VAL A 218 6.65 2.30 20.11
CA VAL A 218 6.77 3.47 19.22
C VAL A 218 7.81 4.49 19.76
N GLY A 219 8.25 4.33 21.00
CA GLY A 219 9.21 5.26 21.65
C GLY A 219 10.61 5.24 21.05
N ALA A 220 10.95 4.21 20.30
CA ALA A 220 12.28 4.01 19.70
C ALA A 220 12.28 4.14 18.16
N VAL A 221 11.50 5.05 17.59
CA VAL A 221 11.55 5.29 16.13
C VAL A 221 12.88 5.95 15.78
N VAL A 222 13.88 5.13 15.46
CA VAL A 222 15.16 5.62 14.92
C VAL A 222 14.93 5.93 13.44
N SER A 223 14.74 7.21 13.12
CA SER A 223 14.68 7.66 11.74
C SER A 223 16.10 7.67 11.15
N ASN A 224 16.47 6.60 10.46
CA ASN A 224 17.74 6.51 9.72
C ASN A 224 17.69 7.25 8.36
N ALA A 225 16.73 8.15 8.17
CA ALA A 225 16.57 8.91 6.92
C ALA A 225 17.81 9.75 6.55
N SER A 226 18.73 9.98 7.50
CA SER A 226 19.94 10.77 7.27
C SER A 226 21.14 9.93 6.77
N THR A 227 21.17 8.63 7.04
CA THR A 227 22.36 7.81 6.75
C THR A 227 22.38 7.31 5.30
N GLU A 228 21.23 7.06 4.69
CA GLU A 228 21.18 6.64 3.27
C GLU A 228 21.52 7.77 2.29
N LYS A 229 21.20 9.01 2.63
CA LYS A 229 21.56 10.16 1.76
C LYS A 229 23.06 10.43 1.71
N THR A 230 23.80 10.11 2.77
CA THR A 230 25.23 10.40 2.86
C THR A 230 26.07 9.37 2.13
N LEU A 231 25.66 8.10 2.09
CA LEU A 231 26.42 7.04 1.40
C LEU A 231 26.19 7.01 -0.12
N ALA A 232 24.99 7.40 -0.59
CA ALA A 232 24.68 7.41 -2.02
C ALA A 232 25.26 8.64 -2.75
N THR A 233 25.51 9.76 -2.05
CA THR A 233 25.94 11.01 -2.69
C THR A 233 27.47 11.10 -2.84
N THR A 234 28.24 10.47 -1.95
CA THR A 234 29.70 10.60 -1.96
C THR A 234 30.33 9.76 -3.05
N ASP A 235 29.85 8.56 -3.30
CA ASP A 235 30.43 7.63 -4.30
C ASP A 235 30.11 8.04 -5.75
N THR A 236 28.98 8.69 -5.99
CA THR A 236 28.58 9.15 -7.33
C THR A 236 29.32 10.43 -7.75
N GLN A 237 29.65 11.30 -6.82
CA GLN A 237 30.38 12.54 -7.11
C GLN A 237 31.85 12.25 -7.51
N TRP A 238 32.54 11.39 -6.79
CA TRP A 238 33.91 10.99 -7.11
C TRP A 238 34.02 10.29 -8.45
N LYS A 239 33.09 9.46 -8.82
CA LYS A 239 33.04 8.81 -10.15
C LYS A 239 32.83 9.83 -11.27
N LYS A 240 32.01 10.86 -11.06
CA LYS A 240 31.84 11.96 -12.02
C LYS A 240 33.10 12.80 -12.14
N PHE A 241 33.77 13.16 -11.06
CA PHE A 241 35.03 13.90 -11.11
C PHE A 241 36.14 13.08 -11.79
N GLY A 242 36.22 11.76 -11.51
CA GLY A 242 37.13 10.86 -12.19
C GLY A 242 36.90 10.80 -13.70
N LEU A 243 35.64 10.70 -14.14
CA LEU A 243 35.28 10.69 -15.55
C LEU A 243 35.66 11.99 -16.27
N TRP A 244 35.42 13.15 -15.64
CA TRP A 244 35.79 14.46 -16.17
C TRP A 244 37.30 14.65 -16.23
N ALA A 245 38.04 14.16 -15.25
CA ALA A 245 39.51 14.21 -15.25
C ALA A 245 40.12 13.39 -16.40
N VAL A 246 39.62 12.19 -16.66
CA VAL A 246 40.06 11.35 -17.78
C VAL A 246 39.72 12.00 -19.11
N LEU A 247 38.58 12.63 -19.26
CA LEU A 247 38.16 13.33 -20.46
C LEU A 247 39.07 14.55 -20.76
N LEU A 248 39.37 15.35 -19.74
CA LEU A 248 40.30 16.51 -19.88
C LEU A 248 41.71 16.07 -20.23
N LEU A 249 42.21 14.99 -19.60
CA LEU A 249 43.53 14.42 -19.92
C LEU A 249 43.60 13.91 -21.37
N SER A 250 42.58 13.27 -21.87
CA SER A 250 42.52 12.76 -23.24
C SER A 250 42.50 13.91 -24.27
N VAL A 251 41.75 14.99 -23.99
CA VAL A 251 41.74 16.20 -24.86
C VAL A 251 43.10 16.92 -24.86
N LEU A 252 43.72 17.04 -23.68
CA LEU A 252 45.06 17.63 -23.56
C LEU A 252 46.11 16.82 -24.32
N PHE A 253 46.05 15.49 -24.25
CA PHE A 253 46.94 14.60 -24.97
C PHE A 253 46.78 14.73 -26.48
N LEU A 254 45.55 14.79 -26.99
CA LEU A 254 45.24 15.00 -28.37
C LEU A 254 45.74 16.40 -28.86
N ALA A 255 45.53 17.43 -28.05
CA ALA A 255 46.03 18.78 -28.36
C ALA A 255 47.56 18.84 -28.41
N ALA A 256 48.25 18.19 -27.47
CA ALA A 256 49.70 18.10 -27.45
C ALA A 256 50.25 17.33 -28.67
N MET A 257 49.59 16.26 -29.07
CA MET A 257 49.96 15.48 -30.26
C MET A 257 49.74 16.29 -31.56
N ALA A 258 48.63 17.01 -31.67
CA ALA A 258 48.36 17.91 -32.79
C ALA A 258 49.37 19.05 -32.86
N PHE A 259 49.74 19.65 -31.73
CA PHE A 259 50.75 20.69 -31.66
C PHE A 259 52.14 20.17 -32.01
N SER A 260 52.50 18.96 -31.60
CA SER A 260 53.74 18.28 -31.97
C SER A 260 53.84 18.03 -33.49
N LEU A 261 52.75 17.69 -34.16
CA LEU A 261 52.67 17.47 -35.59
C LEU A 261 52.77 18.78 -36.41
N LEU A 262 52.30 19.90 -35.86
CA LEU A 262 52.34 21.21 -36.46
C LEU A 262 53.75 21.86 -36.37
N ARG A 263 54.59 21.44 -35.42
CA ARG A 263 55.96 21.80 -35.28
C ARG A 263 56.87 21.03 -36.28
N LYS A 264 56.81 21.38 -37.56
CA LYS A 264 57.74 20.84 -38.53
C LYS A 264 59.17 21.28 -38.17
N PRO A 265 60.14 20.37 -38.08
CA PRO A 265 61.55 20.79 -38.00
C PRO A 265 61.92 21.41 -39.33
N SER A 266 62.35 22.64 -39.28
CA SER A 266 63.05 23.30 -40.42
C SER A 266 64.32 22.53 -40.69
N VAL A 267 64.36 21.77 -41.78
CA VAL A 267 65.60 21.20 -42.34
C VAL A 267 66.41 22.34 -42.93
N LYS A 268 67.55 22.68 -42.31
CA LYS A 268 68.58 23.53 -42.87
C LYS A 268 69.29 22.73 -43.95
N SER A 269 69.20 23.19 -45.16
CA SER A 269 70.06 22.87 -46.30
C SER A 269 71.48 23.46 -46.09
#